data_ed354aa1bd166f2bea1069c1880ff923
#
_entry.id   ed354aa1bd166f2bea1069c1880ff923
#
_cell.length_a   1.000
_cell.length_b   1.000
_cell.length_c   1.000
_cell.angle_alpha   90.00
_cell.angle_beta   90.00
_cell.angle_gamma   90.00
#
_symmetry.space_group_name_H-M   'P 1'
#
loop_
_entity.id
_entity.type
_entity.pdbx_description
1 polymer ?
#
loop_
_entity_poly.entity_id
_entity_poly.type
_entity_poly.pdbx_seq_one_letter_code
_entity_poly.pdbx_strand_id
1 'polypeptide(L)'
;ITYRDGDPQTYVMLACRINGRTESIVNKDGLRSTDIFEFILDNIEDDAIDVIYGGGYDFNMWLADLTEDELRRVYEDKFYVWRGYRLSWQRGKAFSIRRVNSLGKGIGPNARIYDVVSFFQTSFVNACDSYLGDKFIERDMIVKNKAQRDNFDADNLQEILRYNDAELDNLIALMCELRERL
;
A
#
# COMPACT_ATOMS: atom_id res chain seq x y z
N ILE A 1 -10.65 -4.63 1.40
CA ILE A 1 -11.65 -3.70 0.84
C ILE A 1 -12.99 -4.41 0.84
N THR A 2 -13.94 -3.93 1.63
CA THR A 2 -15.35 -4.36 1.50
C THR A 2 -16.06 -3.36 0.61
N TYR A 3 -16.61 -3.82 -0.49
CA TYR A 3 -17.52 -3.07 -1.32
C TYR A 3 -18.94 -3.61 -1.07
N ARG A 4 -19.85 -2.75 -0.62
CA ARG A 4 -21.29 -3.04 -0.61
C ARG A 4 -21.94 -2.18 -1.67
N ASP A 5 -22.88 -2.74 -2.42
CA ASP A 5 -23.60 -2.00 -3.45
C ASP A 5 -24.29 -0.76 -2.84
N GLY A 6 -23.90 0.43 -3.29
CA GLY A 6 -24.40 1.71 -2.78
C GLY A 6 -23.68 2.29 -1.54
N ASP A 7 -22.75 1.58 -0.90
CA ASP A 7 -21.95 2.08 0.22
C ASP A 7 -20.59 2.62 -0.26
N PRO A 8 -20.01 3.64 0.39
CA PRO A 8 -18.65 4.06 0.09
C PRO A 8 -17.67 2.92 0.40
N GLN A 9 -16.60 2.84 -0.39
CA GLN A 9 -15.55 1.85 -0.17
C GLN A 9 -14.91 2.05 1.21
N THR A 10 -14.72 0.95 1.93
CA THR A 10 -14.11 0.94 3.26
C THR A 10 -12.77 0.21 3.20
N TYR A 11 -11.71 0.84 3.67
CA TYR A 11 -10.37 0.25 3.71
C TYR A 11 -10.21 -0.57 4.99
N VAL A 12 -10.31 -1.88 4.90
CA VAL A 12 -10.41 -2.78 6.05
C VAL A 12 -9.11 -3.50 6.39
N MET A 13 -8.13 -3.52 5.49
CA MET A 13 -6.89 -4.25 5.70
C MET A 13 -5.72 -3.56 5.00
N LEU A 14 -4.59 -3.55 5.68
CA LEU A 14 -3.27 -3.24 5.15
C LEU A 14 -2.30 -4.32 5.59
N ALA A 15 -1.45 -4.79 4.68
CA ALA A 15 -0.40 -5.74 4.98
C ALA A 15 0.93 -5.31 4.35
N CYS A 16 2.02 -5.75 4.94
CA CYS A 16 3.36 -5.61 4.38
C CYS A 16 4.18 -6.89 4.59
N ARG A 17 5.22 -7.06 3.78
CA ARG A 17 6.16 -8.18 3.88
C ARG A 17 7.52 -7.66 4.29
N ILE A 18 8.01 -8.10 5.46
CA ILE A 18 9.29 -7.68 6.03
C ILE A 18 10.08 -8.92 6.41
N ASN A 19 11.30 -9.06 5.91
CA ASN A 19 12.19 -10.19 6.24
C ASN A 19 11.51 -11.57 6.13
N GLY A 20 10.67 -11.75 5.12
CA GLY A 20 9.93 -12.99 4.89
C GLY A 20 8.74 -13.22 5.81
N ARG A 21 8.36 -12.23 6.65
CA ARG A 21 7.17 -12.27 7.49
C ARG A 21 6.12 -11.31 6.95
N THR A 22 4.87 -11.73 6.97
CA THR A 22 3.74 -10.82 6.69
C THR A 22 3.22 -10.28 8.01
N GLU A 23 3.21 -8.95 8.10
CA GLU A 23 2.50 -8.23 9.14
C GLU A 23 1.25 -7.62 8.54
N SER A 24 0.16 -7.57 9.29
CA SER A 24 -1.11 -7.01 8.82
C SER A 24 -1.90 -6.35 9.93
N ILE A 25 -2.63 -5.30 9.56
CA ILE A 25 -3.64 -4.67 10.40
C ILE A 25 -5.00 -4.82 9.72
N VAL A 26 -5.99 -5.24 10.49
CA VAL A 26 -7.36 -5.49 10.01
C VAL A 26 -8.36 -4.81 10.94
N ASN A 27 -9.31 -4.08 10.34
CA ASN A 27 -10.49 -3.58 11.05
C ASN A 27 -11.71 -3.65 10.13
N LYS A 28 -12.70 -4.47 10.49
CA LYS A 28 -13.93 -4.68 9.70
C LYS A 28 -14.76 -3.41 9.53
N ASP A 29 -14.66 -2.49 10.48
CA ASP A 29 -15.37 -1.21 10.46
C ASP A 29 -14.62 -0.11 9.70
N GLY A 30 -13.43 -0.44 9.19
CA GLY A 30 -12.53 0.45 8.47
C GLY A 30 -11.31 0.90 9.28
N LEU A 31 -10.18 0.98 8.59
CA LEU A 31 -8.92 1.51 9.13
C LEU A 31 -8.94 3.04 9.03
N ARG A 32 -8.53 3.70 10.10
CA ARG A 32 -8.32 5.15 10.11
C ARG A 32 -6.94 5.50 9.59
N SER A 33 -6.79 6.70 9.05
CA SER A 33 -5.50 7.20 8.57
C SER A 33 -4.40 7.10 9.63
N THR A 34 -4.71 7.38 10.90
CA THR A 34 -3.74 7.26 12.00
C THR A 34 -3.29 5.83 12.24
N ASP A 35 -4.20 4.84 12.18
CA ASP A 35 -3.87 3.43 12.39
C ASP A 35 -2.96 2.93 11.27
N ILE A 36 -3.25 3.35 10.03
CA ILE A 36 -2.46 3.04 8.85
C ILE A 36 -1.05 3.65 8.96
N PHE A 37 -0.95 4.93 9.37
CA PHE A 37 0.34 5.60 9.49
C PHE A 37 1.21 5.00 10.58
N GLU A 38 0.62 4.66 11.74
CA GLU A 38 1.34 3.96 12.80
C GLU A 38 1.81 2.58 12.33
N PHE A 39 0.93 1.78 11.72
CA PHE A 39 1.29 0.48 11.19
C PHE A 39 2.46 0.57 10.19
N ILE A 40 2.42 1.51 9.26
CA ILE A 40 3.51 1.71 8.29
C ILE A 40 4.82 2.07 9.02
N LEU A 41 4.78 3.07 9.94
CA LEU A 41 5.97 3.56 10.61
C LEU A 41 6.59 2.54 11.59
N ASP A 42 5.79 1.61 12.10
CA ASP A 42 6.26 0.54 12.98
C ASP A 42 6.83 -0.67 12.22
N ASN A 43 6.57 -0.73 10.90
CA ASN A 43 6.93 -1.84 10.02
C ASN A 43 7.87 -1.44 8.88
N ILE A 44 8.69 -0.40 9.04
CA ILE A 44 9.74 -0.05 8.08
C ILE A 44 11.11 -0.39 8.64
N GLU A 45 12.06 -0.64 7.75
CA GLU A 45 13.46 -0.89 8.07
C GLU A 45 14.35 0.20 7.47
N ASP A 46 15.37 0.63 8.21
CA ASP A 46 16.23 1.76 7.83
C ASP A 46 16.96 1.57 6.50
N ASP A 47 17.33 0.33 6.16
CA ASP A 47 18.10 -0.02 4.96
C ASP A 47 17.23 -0.66 3.85
N ALA A 48 15.91 -0.69 4.01
CA ALA A 48 14.99 -1.24 3.03
C ALA A 48 14.45 -0.20 2.06
N ILE A 49 14.01 -0.66 0.89
CA ILE A 49 13.24 0.13 -0.06
C ILE A 49 11.80 -0.35 0.00
N ASP A 50 10.92 0.49 0.55
CA ASP A 50 9.49 0.18 0.61
C ASP A 50 8.84 0.41 -0.75
N VAL A 51 8.11 -0.57 -1.24
CA VAL A 51 7.46 -0.52 -2.55
C VAL A 51 5.99 -0.94 -2.47
N ILE A 52 5.20 -0.38 -3.39
CA ILE A 52 3.82 -0.78 -3.66
C ILE A 52 3.59 -0.83 -5.17
N TYR A 53 2.69 -1.65 -5.64
CA TYR A 53 2.31 -1.70 -7.05
C TYR A 53 0.95 -1.06 -7.29
N GLY A 54 0.94 0.10 -7.96
CA GLY A 54 -0.30 0.81 -8.26
C GLY A 54 -0.96 1.43 -7.02
N GLY A 55 -0.16 2.01 -6.12
CA GLY A 55 -0.57 2.52 -4.81
C GLY A 55 -1.53 3.71 -4.83
N GLY A 56 -1.89 4.24 -6.01
CA GLY A 56 -2.75 5.43 -6.08
C GLY A 56 -4.09 5.28 -5.37
N TYR A 57 -4.70 4.09 -5.42
CA TYR A 57 -5.93 3.79 -4.68
C TYR A 57 -5.66 3.74 -3.17
N ASP A 58 -4.65 2.98 -2.76
CA ASP A 58 -4.29 2.81 -1.35
C ASP A 58 -3.93 4.14 -0.71
N PHE A 59 -3.12 4.97 -1.37
CA PHE A 59 -2.75 6.30 -0.85
C PHE A 59 -3.97 7.21 -0.66
N ASN A 60 -4.98 7.14 -1.53
CA ASN A 60 -6.25 7.86 -1.31
C ASN A 60 -6.96 7.35 -0.06
N MET A 61 -7.05 6.04 0.12
CA MET A 61 -7.71 5.44 1.28
C MET A 61 -6.96 5.72 2.58
N TRP A 62 -5.61 5.79 2.54
CA TRP A 62 -4.80 6.17 3.71
C TRP A 62 -5.02 7.61 4.16
N LEU A 63 -5.54 8.45 3.28
CA LEU A 63 -5.85 9.87 3.55
C LEU A 63 -7.35 10.12 3.77
N ALA A 64 -8.16 9.08 3.95
CA ALA A 64 -9.62 9.19 4.01
C ALA A 64 -10.14 10.05 5.18
N ASP A 65 -9.38 10.20 6.27
CA ASP A 65 -9.75 11.05 7.41
C ASP A 65 -9.41 12.53 7.21
N LEU A 66 -8.75 12.91 6.12
CA LEU A 66 -8.43 14.30 5.81
C LEU A 66 -9.62 15.01 5.15
N THR A 67 -9.81 16.28 5.49
CA THR A 67 -10.76 17.14 4.80
C THR A 67 -10.29 17.44 3.36
N GLU A 68 -11.19 17.91 2.50
CA GLU A 68 -10.85 18.27 1.13
C GLU A 68 -9.71 19.31 1.05
N ASP A 69 -9.74 20.33 1.91
CA ASP A 69 -8.68 21.35 1.97
C ASP A 69 -7.34 20.79 2.44
N GLU A 70 -7.34 19.85 3.41
CA GLU A 70 -6.14 19.15 3.86
C GLU A 70 -5.58 18.23 2.76
N LEU A 71 -6.45 17.49 2.06
CA LEU A 71 -6.05 16.68 0.90
C LEU A 71 -5.41 17.55 -0.18
N ARG A 72 -6.01 18.70 -0.52
CA ARG A 72 -5.44 19.64 -1.49
C ARG A 72 -4.02 20.03 -1.09
N ARG A 73 -3.77 20.34 0.19
CA ARG A 73 -2.44 20.69 0.69
C ARG A 73 -1.43 19.54 0.61
N VAL A 74 -1.86 18.29 0.83
CA VAL A 74 -0.97 17.12 0.63
C VAL A 74 -0.53 17.00 -0.84
N TYR A 75 -1.39 17.41 -1.80
CA TYR A 75 -1.08 17.34 -3.23
C TYR A 75 -0.26 18.53 -3.76
N GLU A 76 -0.53 19.73 -3.26
CA GLU A 76 0.04 20.97 -3.80
C GLU A 76 1.31 21.38 -3.08
N ASP A 77 1.39 21.16 -1.76
CA ASP A 77 2.54 21.50 -0.94
C ASP A 77 3.65 20.45 -1.07
N LYS A 78 4.89 20.85 -0.82
CA LYS A 78 6.02 19.92 -0.72
C LYS A 78 5.78 18.85 0.36
N PHE A 79 5.12 19.26 1.44
CA PHE A 79 4.65 18.39 2.53
C PHE A 79 3.54 19.12 3.31
N TYR A 80 2.68 18.35 3.95
CA TYR A 80 1.65 18.84 4.87
C TYR A 80 1.78 18.16 6.24
N VAL A 81 1.56 18.90 7.31
CA VAL A 81 1.56 18.35 8.67
C VAL A 81 0.12 18.18 9.14
N TRP A 82 -0.26 16.94 9.39
CA TRP A 82 -1.59 16.55 9.85
C TRP A 82 -1.48 15.68 11.11
N ARG A 83 -2.10 16.09 12.20
CA ARG A 83 -2.19 15.35 13.48
C ARG A 83 -0.85 14.76 13.97
N GLY A 84 0.26 15.49 13.80
CA GLY A 84 1.58 15.02 14.21
C GLY A 84 2.32 14.16 13.17
N TYR A 85 1.79 14.02 11.97
CA TYR A 85 2.45 13.39 10.83
C TYR A 85 2.76 14.40 9.76
N ARG A 86 3.96 14.32 9.20
CA ARG A 86 4.34 15.02 7.97
C ARG A 86 4.07 14.08 6.80
N LEU A 87 3.19 14.49 5.93
CA LEU A 87 2.74 13.75 4.76
C LEU A 87 3.25 14.41 3.48
N SER A 88 3.64 13.62 2.49
CA SER A 88 3.99 14.09 1.16
C SER A 88 3.61 13.05 0.12
N TRP A 89 2.88 13.44 -0.92
CA TRP A 89 2.49 12.55 -2.00
C TRP A 89 2.95 13.08 -3.36
N GLN A 90 3.90 12.37 -3.95
CA GLN A 90 4.32 12.56 -5.33
C GLN A 90 3.55 11.56 -6.20
N ARG A 91 2.47 12.03 -6.85
CA ARG A 91 1.57 11.17 -7.64
C ARG A 91 2.35 10.31 -8.65
N GLY A 92 2.03 9.02 -8.71
CA GLY A 92 2.67 8.04 -9.58
C GLY A 92 4.15 7.76 -9.25
N LYS A 93 4.65 8.23 -8.08
CA LYS A 93 6.04 8.02 -7.67
C LYS A 93 6.17 7.48 -6.27
N ALA A 94 5.74 8.25 -5.26
CA ALA A 94 5.96 7.86 -3.88
C ALA A 94 5.02 8.59 -2.91
N PHE A 95 4.73 7.94 -1.80
CA PHE A 95 4.10 8.51 -0.63
C PHE A 95 5.09 8.48 0.54
N SER A 96 5.15 9.55 1.35
CA SER A 96 6.05 9.61 2.50
C SER A 96 5.30 10.01 3.75
N ILE A 97 5.64 9.36 4.87
CA ILE A 97 5.07 9.60 6.19
C ILE A 97 6.20 9.69 7.20
N ARG A 98 6.13 10.67 8.10
CA ARG A 98 7.04 10.80 9.25
C ARG A 98 6.32 11.40 10.44
N ARG A 99 6.52 10.88 11.64
CA ARG A 99 6.08 11.55 12.87
C ARG A 99 6.83 12.87 13.06
N VAL A 100 6.14 13.90 13.56
CA VAL A 100 6.76 15.19 13.88
C VAL A 100 6.38 15.64 15.30
N ASN A 101 7.28 16.37 15.97
CA ASN A 101 6.99 16.98 17.26
C ASN A 101 6.17 18.27 17.09
N SER A 102 5.84 18.92 18.20
CA SER A 102 5.07 20.19 18.24
C SER A 102 5.72 21.34 17.46
N LEU A 103 7.03 21.27 17.20
CA LEU A 103 7.78 22.25 16.39
C LEU A 103 7.84 21.83 14.90
N GLY A 104 7.16 20.75 14.49
CA GLY A 104 7.17 20.23 13.13
C GLY A 104 8.49 19.52 12.75
N LYS A 105 9.40 19.28 13.70
CA LYS A 105 10.63 18.53 13.47
C LYS A 105 10.34 17.04 13.44
N GLY A 106 10.87 16.35 12.42
CA GLY A 106 10.73 14.89 12.28
C GLY A 106 11.34 14.15 13.45
N ILE A 107 10.61 13.14 13.95
CA ILE A 107 11.04 12.20 14.99
C ILE A 107 10.86 10.76 14.48
N GLY A 108 11.76 9.87 14.91
CA GLY A 108 11.72 8.47 14.49
C GLY A 108 11.95 8.26 13.00
N PRO A 109 11.53 7.10 12.48
CA PRO A 109 11.73 6.70 11.10
C PRO A 109 10.96 7.58 10.11
N ASN A 110 11.36 7.52 8.84
CA ASN A 110 10.71 8.19 7.73
C ASN A 110 10.34 7.15 6.67
N ALA A 111 9.10 6.76 6.64
CA ALA A 111 8.59 5.87 5.60
C ALA A 111 8.53 6.61 4.26
N ARG A 112 9.08 5.99 3.21
CA ARG A 112 8.93 6.44 1.84
C ARG A 112 8.63 5.25 0.94
N ILE A 113 7.37 5.13 0.57
CA ILE A 113 6.84 4.00 -0.19
C ILE A 113 6.78 4.39 -1.67
N TYR A 114 7.52 3.68 -2.50
CA TYR A 114 7.61 3.93 -3.94
C TYR A 114 6.53 3.15 -4.69
N ASP A 115 5.78 3.84 -5.55
CA ASP A 115 4.87 3.18 -6.50
C ASP A 115 5.66 2.74 -7.73
N VAL A 116 5.82 1.43 -7.86
CA VAL A 116 6.63 0.84 -8.92
C VAL A 116 5.87 0.59 -10.22
N VAL A 117 4.58 0.87 -10.29
CA VAL A 117 3.77 0.69 -11.51
C VAL A 117 4.34 1.45 -12.70
N SER A 118 4.95 2.61 -12.47
CA SER A 118 5.55 3.43 -13.52
C SER A 118 6.77 2.80 -14.22
N PHE A 119 7.47 1.87 -13.56
CA PHE A 119 8.56 1.11 -14.18
C PHE A 119 8.03 0.07 -15.17
N PHE A 120 6.93 -0.57 -14.82
CA PHE A 120 6.37 -1.67 -15.61
C PHE A 120 5.35 -1.19 -16.64
N GLN A 121 4.70 -0.06 -16.42
CA GLN A 121 3.68 0.58 -17.27
C GLN A 121 2.56 -0.36 -17.71
N THR A 122 2.22 -1.33 -16.87
CA THR A 122 1.18 -2.34 -17.14
C THR A 122 0.51 -2.76 -15.84
N SER A 123 -0.47 -3.66 -15.91
CA SER A 123 -1.08 -4.25 -14.71
C SER A 123 -0.11 -5.16 -13.96
N PHE A 124 -0.33 -5.35 -12.66
CA PHE A 124 0.49 -6.26 -11.84
C PHE A 124 0.57 -7.67 -12.42
N VAL A 125 -0.57 -8.23 -12.85
CA VAL A 125 -0.62 -9.57 -13.47
C VAL A 125 0.24 -9.62 -14.73
N ASN A 126 0.10 -8.65 -15.62
CA ASN A 126 0.89 -8.61 -16.85
C ASN A 126 2.38 -8.42 -16.58
N ALA A 127 2.74 -7.64 -15.56
CA ALA A 127 4.13 -7.51 -15.15
C ALA A 127 4.68 -8.85 -14.62
N CYS A 128 3.94 -9.53 -13.75
CA CYS A 128 4.33 -10.86 -13.26
C CYS A 128 4.42 -11.89 -14.39
N ASP A 129 3.46 -11.94 -15.30
CA ASP A 129 3.51 -12.83 -16.48
C ASP A 129 4.76 -12.57 -17.34
N SER A 130 5.10 -11.30 -17.56
CA SER A 130 6.21 -10.90 -18.44
C SER A 130 7.60 -11.09 -17.81
N TYR A 131 7.72 -10.89 -16.50
CA TYR A 131 9.01 -10.88 -15.81
C TYR A 131 9.27 -12.13 -15.00
N LEU A 132 8.24 -12.75 -14.41
CA LEU A 132 8.36 -13.95 -13.58
C LEU A 132 8.08 -15.25 -14.38
N GLY A 133 7.17 -15.21 -15.37
CA GLY A 133 6.79 -16.41 -16.12
C GLY A 133 6.37 -17.54 -15.19
N ASP A 134 7.04 -18.71 -15.28
CA ASP A 134 6.76 -19.89 -14.45
C ASP A 134 7.02 -19.67 -12.94
N LYS A 135 7.75 -18.61 -12.56
CA LYS A 135 7.95 -18.23 -11.15
C LYS A 135 6.76 -17.45 -10.57
N PHE A 136 5.75 -17.11 -11.36
CA PHE A 136 4.54 -16.40 -10.89
C PHE A 136 3.69 -17.37 -10.05
N ILE A 137 3.83 -17.33 -8.74
CA ILE A 137 3.12 -18.21 -7.80
C ILE A 137 1.65 -17.80 -7.64
N GLU A 138 0.78 -18.79 -7.44
CA GLU A 138 -0.66 -18.61 -7.22
C GLU A 138 -1.35 -17.71 -8.29
N ARG A 139 -0.85 -17.75 -9.53
CA ARG A 139 -1.29 -16.90 -10.64
C ARG A 139 -2.81 -16.89 -10.82
N ASP A 140 -3.41 -18.09 -10.92
CA ASP A 140 -4.85 -18.22 -11.20
C ASP A 140 -5.70 -17.67 -10.05
N MET A 141 -5.26 -17.83 -8.81
CA MET A 141 -5.90 -17.25 -7.64
C MET A 141 -5.83 -15.72 -7.71
N ILE A 142 -4.66 -15.14 -8.03
CA ILE A 142 -4.49 -13.69 -8.12
C ILE A 142 -5.37 -13.12 -9.24
N VAL A 143 -5.38 -13.74 -10.43
CA VAL A 143 -6.22 -13.31 -11.55
C VAL A 143 -7.70 -13.33 -11.19
N LYS A 144 -8.17 -14.44 -10.60
CA LYS A 144 -9.56 -14.61 -10.15
C LYS A 144 -9.95 -13.53 -9.13
N ASN A 145 -9.14 -13.34 -8.09
CA ASN A 145 -9.46 -12.40 -7.02
C ASN A 145 -9.39 -10.94 -7.50
N LYS A 146 -8.47 -10.59 -8.43
CA LYS A 146 -8.47 -9.26 -9.05
C LYS A 146 -9.72 -8.98 -9.87
N ALA A 147 -10.27 -9.97 -10.55
CA ALA A 147 -11.53 -9.84 -11.29
C ALA A 147 -12.77 -9.73 -10.37
N GLN A 148 -12.65 -10.17 -9.12
CA GLN A 148 -13.75 -10.22 -8.15
C GLN A 148 -13.56 -9.23 -6.99
N ARG A 149 -12.73 -8.21 -7.14
CA ARG A 149 -12.39 -7.25 -6.06
C ARG A 149 -13.62 -6.61 -5.39
N ASP A 150 -14.70 -6.43 -6.15
CA ASP A 150 -15.94 -5.83 -5.66
C ASP A 150 -16.75 -6.77 -4.76
N ASN A 151 -16.35 -8.04 -4.68
CA ASN A 151 -17.03 -9.08 -3.89
C ASN A 151 -16.23 -9.50 -2.64
N PHE A 152 -15.14 -8.80 -2.28
CA PHE A 152 -14.46 -9.09 -1.05
C PHE A 152 -15.35 -8.76 0.16
N ASP A 153 -15.78 -9.80 0.85
CA ASP A 153 -16.51 -9.69 2.10
C ASP A 153 -15.52 -9.79 3.27
N ALA A 154 -15.65 -8.89 4.24
CA ALA A 154 -14.86 -8.92 5.47
C ALA A 154 -15.02 -10.23 6.28
N ASP A 155 -16.08 -10.99 6.02
CA ASP A 155 -16.28 -12.32 6.62
C ASP A 155 -15.39 -13.40 6.01
N ASN A 156 -14.76 -13.14 4.86
CA ASN A 156 -13.82 -14.06 4.20
C ASN A 156 -12.34 -13.66 4.41
N LEU A 157 -12.01 -13.24 5.62
CA LEU A 157 -10.68 -12.71 5.97
C LEU A 157 -9.53 -13.66 5.62
N GLN A 158 -9.70 -14.96 5.78
CA GLN A 158 -8.64 -15.95 5.50
C GLN A 158 -8.27 -16.01 4.01
N GLU A 159 -9.25 -15.90 3.14
CA GLU A 159 -8.99 -15.85 1.69
C GLU A 159 -8.32 -14.55 1.28
N ILE A 160 -8.73 -13.43 1.89
CA ILE A 160 -8.12 -12.11 1.69
C ILE A 160 -6.65 -12.11 2.12
N LEU A 161 -6.34 -12.69 3.30
CA LEU A 161 -4.96 -12.80 3.79
C LEU A 161 -4.10 -13.64 2.87
N ARG A 162 -4.58 -14.81 2.43
CA ARG A 162 -3.85 -15.66 1.49
C ARG A 162 -3.61 -14.96 0.15
N TYR A 163 -4.60 -14.26 -0.37
CA TYR A 163 -4.46 -13.48 -1.59
C TYR A 163 -3.39 -12.38 -1.44
N ASN A 164 -3.42 -11.66 -0.32
CA ASN A 164 -2.41 -10.63 -0.04
C ASN A 164 -1.00 -11.19 0.09
N ASP A 165 -0.83 -12.32 0.79
CA ASP A 165 0.45 -13.00 0.90
C ASP A 165 1.03 -13.33 -0.48
N ALA A 166 0.21 -13.90 -1.37
CA ALA A 166 0.63 -14.21 -2.73
C ALA A 166 0.97 -12.95 -3.55
N GLU A 167 0.22 -11.85 -3.41
CA GLU A 167 0.58 -10.57 -4.06
C GLU A 167 1.91 -10.03 -3.55
N LEU A 168 2.16 -10.06 -2.24
CA LEU A 168 3.40 -9.58 -1.62
C LEU A 168 4.62 -10.42 -2.05
N ASP A 169 4.50 -11.76 -2.07
CA ASP A 169 5.57 -12.64 -2.53
C ASP A 169 5.93 -12.39 -4.00
N ASN A 170 4.93 -12.26 -4.86
CA ASN A 170 5.16 -11.95 -6.27
C ASN A 170 5.71 -10.52 -6.48
N LEU A 171 5.31 -9.55 -5.68
CA LEU A 171 5.90 -8.20 -5.74
C LEU A 171 7.38 -8.23 -5.38
N ILE A 172 7.78 -8.94 -4.34
CA ILE A 172 9.20 -9.12 -3.97
C ILE A 172 9.96 -9.81 -5.10
N ALA A 173 9.43 -10.92 -5.64
CA ALA A 173 10.05 -11.62 -6.76
C ALA A 173 10.22 -10.70 -7.98
N LEU A 174 9.21 -9.90 -8.30
CA LEU A 174 9.24 -8.93 -9.39
C LEU A 174 10.32 -7.86 -9.18
N MET A 175 10.49 -7.37 -7.95
CA MET A 175 11.55 -6.40 -7.62
C MET A 175 12.94 -7.02 -7.67
N CYS A 176 13.11 -8.28 -7.27
CA CYS A 176 14.35 -9.02 -7.42
C CYS A 176 14.73 -9.18 -8.90
N GLU A 177 13.79 -9.60 -9.75
CA GLU A 177 14.02 -9.70 -11.21
C GLU A 177 14.37 -8.34 -11.85
N LEU A 178 13.72 -7.26 -11.42
CA LEU A 178 14.06 -5.92 -11.89
C LEU A 178 15.50 -5.55 -11.53
N ARG A 179 15.92 -5.81 -10.29
CA ARG A 179 17.27 -5.51 -9.81
C ARG A 179 18.35 -6.30 -10.58
N GLU A 180 18.08 -7.56 -10.93
CA GLU A 180 19.02 -8.41 -11.67
C GLU A 180 19.19 -7.96 -13.13
N ARG A 181 18.24 -7.20 -13.67
CA ARG A 181 18.27 -6.72 -15.08
C ARG A 181 18.84 -5.30 -15.23
N LEU A 182 19.06 -4.59 -14.12
CA LEU A 182 19.66 -3.25 -14.09
C LEU A 182 21.16 -3.30 -13.87
#